data_c4d08a1417a218e8373977020ed74273
#
_entry.id   c4d08a1417a218e8373977020ed74273
#
_cell.length_a   1.000
_cell.length_b   1.000
_cell.length_c   1.000
_cell.angle_alpha   90.00
_cell.angle_beta   90.00
_cell.angle_gamma   90.00
#
_symmetry.space_group_name_H-M   'P 1'
#
loop_
_entity.id
_entity.type
_entity.pdbx_description
1 polymer ?
#
loop_
_entity_poly.entity_id
_entity_poly.type
_entity_poly.pdbx_seq_one_letter_code
_entity_poly.pdbx_strand_id
1 'polypeptide(L)'
;MNTTPNYLEINKKTWNEKVPVHVDSAFYDMEAFRAGKTSLKQIELDLLGDVNGKSILHLQCHFGQDTISLARMGARVTGIDLSDAAIIKANDLAAELDVDATFICCDVYSLPKVLDEKFDIVFTSYGTIGWLPDINQWAEVVAHFMKPGGSFVFAEFHPVVWMFDNDLKYVQYPYFKAEPIVETESGTYADRENDKQFSSMTWNHGIGEVFMALKKQGLDIEVLKEYDYSPYNCLANMVETGPDEYRVAHLNGLIPLVYALKASKPD
;
A
#
# COMPACT_ATOMS: atom_id res chain seq x y z
N MET A 1 -25.02 -9.66 -22.77
CA MET A 1 -24.23 -8.50 -22.34
C MET A 1 -23.26 -9.02 -21.29
N ASN A 2 -21.98 -9.19 -21.66
CA ASN A 2 -20.95 -9.51 -20.67
C ASN A 2 -20.67 -8.21 -19.88
N THR A 3 -21.31 -8.05 -18.73
CA THR A 3 -20.92 -7.00 -17.79
C THR A 3 -19.63 -7.49 -17.13
N THR A 4 -18.50 -6.97 -17.57
CA THR A 4 -17.25 -7.12 -16.81
C THR A 4 -17.54 -6.65 -15.38
N PRO A 5 -17.27 -7.46 -14.36
CA PRO A 5 -17.52 -7.06 -12.99
C PRO A 5 -16.84 -5.72 -12.69
N ASN A 6 -17.56 -4.81 -12.05
CA ASN A 6 -16.99 -3.51 -11.66
C ASN A 6 -16.03 -3.72 -10.50
N TYR A 7 -14.74 -3.80 -10.78
CA TYR A 7 -13.70 -4.02 -9.77
C TYR A 7 -13.72 -2.97 -8.66
N LEU A 8 -14.07 -1.71 -8.98
CA LEU A 8 -14.15 -0.65 -7.96
C LEU A 8 -15.23 -0.95 -6.92
N GLU A 9 -16.41 -1.42 -7.36
CA GLU A 9 -17.50 -1.78 -6.43
C GLU A 9 -17.13 -2.99 -5.57
N ILE A 10 -16.56 -4.03 -6.18
CA ILE A 10 -16.14 -5.23 -5.48
C ILE A 10 -15.08 -4.87 -4.42
N ASN A 11 -14.02 -4.20 -4.85
CA ASN A 11 -12.89 -3.89 -3.98
C ASN A 11 -13.26 -2.86 -2.90
N LYS A 12 -14.09 -1.84 -3.23
CA LYS A 12 -14.61 -0.89 -2.25
C LYS A 12 -15.43 -1.59 -1.17
N LYS A 13 -16.35 -2.46 -1.56
CA LYS A 13 -17.14 -3.25 -0.61
C LYS A 13 -16.24 -4.07 0.31
N THR A 14 -15.28 -4.77 -0.27
CA THR A 14 -14.33 -5.61 0.47
C THR A 14 -13.51 -4.80 1.47
N TRP A 15 -12.95 -3.66 1.07
CA TRP A 15 -12.19 -2.81 1.98
C TRP A 15 -13.06 -2.19 3.07
N ASN A 16 -14.28 -1.77 2.75
CA ASN A 16 -15.24 -1.31 3.76
C ASN A 16 -15.53 -2.38 4.82
N GLU A 17 -15.64 -3.62 4.39
CA GLU A 17 -15.91 -4.75 5.29
C GLU A 17 -14.68 -5.22 6.07
N LYS A 18 -13.46 -5.02 5.55
CA LYS A 18 -12.19 -5.32 6.23
C LYS A 18 -11.84 -4.31 7.31
N VAL A 19 -12.19 -3.03 7.16
CA VAL A 19 -11.81 -1.96 8.11
C VAL A 19 -12.11 -2.30 9.56
N PRO A 20 -13.34 -2.69 9.98
CA PRO A 20 -13.59 -3.00 11.39
C PRO A 20 -12.76 -4.20 11.88
N VAL A 21 -12.57 -5.23 11.06
CA VAL A 21 -11.73 -6.38 11.40
C VAL A 21 -10.28 -5.96 11.62
N HIS A 22 -9.76 -5.08 10.76
CA HIS A 22 -8.40 -4.60 10.84
C HIS A 22 -8.16 -3.70 12.05
N VAL A 23 -9.07 -2.76 12.33
CA VAL A 23 -8.98 -1.85 13.48
C VAL A 23 -8.93 -2.62 14.81
N ASP A 24 -9.69 -3.70 14.92
CA ASP A 24 -9.78 -4.50 16.15
C ASP A 24 -8.68 -5.58 16.24
N SER A 25 -7.86 -5.74 15.19
CA SER A 25 -6.84 -6.78 15.15
C SER A 25 -5.57 -6.41 15.93
N ALA A 26 -4.89 -7.43 16.45
CA ALA A 26 -3.56 -7.28 17.04
C ALA A 26 -2.50 -6.83 16.02
N PHE A 27 -2.72 -7.07 14.74
CA PHE A 27 -1.81 -6.71 13.64
C PHE A 27 -1.58 -5.20 13.57
N TYR A 28 -2.64 -4.40 13.72
CA TYR A 28 -2.57 -2.94 13.66
C TYR A 28 -2.24 -2.26 14.98
N ASP A 29 -2.23 -3.02 16.10
CA ASP A 29 -1.78 -2.57 17.43
C ASP A 29 -2.24 -1.13 17.78
N MET A 30 -3.56 -0.92 17.70
CA MET A 30 -4.16 0.42 17.86
C MET A 30 -3.86 1.03 19.23
N GLU A 31 -3.63 0.21 20.26
CA GLU A 31 -3.26 0.70 21.60
C GLU A 31 -1.87 1.35 21.58
N ALA A 32 -0.86 0.65 21.07
CA ALA A 32 0.49 1.21 20.96
C ALA A 32 0.52 2.40 19.98
N PHE A 33 -0.25 2.37 18.89
CA PHE A 33 -0.36 3.48 17.96
C PHE A 33 -0.93 4.75 18.64
N ARG A 34 -1.99 4.61 19.44
CA ARG A 34 -2.52 5.70 20.27
C ARG A 34 -1.52 6.23 21.28
N ALA A 35 -0.71 5.34 21.85
CA ALA A 35 0.37 5.71 22.78
C ALA A 35 1.58 6.39 22.10
N GLY A 36 1.56 6.56 20.76
CA GLY A 36 2.59 7.29 20.01
C GLY A 36 3.55 6.44 19.19
N LYS A 37 3.42 5.09 19.20
CA LYS A 37 4.22 4.22 18.33
C LYS A 37 3.92 4.54 16.85
N THR A 38 4.97 4.63 16.03
CA THR A 38 4.82 4.74 14.57
C THR A 38 4.38 3.42 13.97
N SER A 39 3.59 3.47 12.89
CA SER A 39 3.26 2.30 12.06
C SER A 39 4.28 2.09 10.93
N LEU A 40 5.03 3.15 10.57
CA LEU A 40 6.05 3.10 9.51
C LEU A 40 7.19 2.15 9.91
N LYS A 41 7.71 1.44 8.93
CA LYS A 41 8.79 0.48 9.06
C LYS A 41 10.12 1.04 8.54
N GLN A 42 11.22 0.39 8.86
CA GLN A 42 12.55 0.88 8.52
C GLN A 42 12.78 1.01 7.01
N ILE A 43 12.14 0.13 6.21
CA ILE A 43 12.29 0.15 4.73
C ILE A 43 11.82 1.48 4.15
N GLU A 44 10.62 1.93 4.49
CA GLU A 44 10.08 3.20 4.00
C GLU A 44 10.71 4.41 4.70
N LEU A 45 11.06 4.31 5.97
CA LEU A 45 11.73 5.39 6.70
C LEU A 45 13.10 5.73 6.09
N ASP A 46 13.88 4.72 5.67
CA ASP A 46 15.17 4.92 5.01
C ASP A 46 15.05 5.66 3.67
N LEU A 47 13.94 5.44 2.94
CA LEU A 47 13.69 6.10 1.65
C LEU A 47 13.10 7.50 1.82
N LEU A 48 12.22 7.69 2.81
CA LEU A 48 11.57 8.97 3.10
C LEU A 48 12.58 10.00 3.60
N GLY A 49 13.48 9.60 4.50
CA GLY A 49 14.41 10.50 5.16
C GLY A 49 13.70 11.53 6.06
N ASP A 50 14.21 12.76 6.10
CA ASP A 50 13.59 13.85 6.86
C ASP A 50 12.36 14.39 6.13
N VAL A 51 11.20 14.22 6.75
CA VAL A 51 9.90 14.66 6.21
C VAL A 51 9.37 15.93 6.88
N ASN A 52 10.09 16.48 7.86
CA ASN A 52 9.64 17.66 8.58
C ASN A 52 9.41 18.85 7.63
N GLY A 53 8.21 19.43 7.69
CA GLY A 53 7.78 20.54 6.84
C GLY A 53 7.46 20.16 5.39
N LYS A 54 7.65 18.91 4.95
CA LYS A 54 7.30 18.44 3.60
C LYS A 54 5.79 18.27 3.45
N SER A 55 5.29 18.50 2.24
CA SER A 55 3.94 18.09 1.85
C SER A 55 3.97 16.68 1.28
N ILE A 56 3.13 15.77 1.80
CA ILE A 56 3.10 14.36 1.42
C ILE A 56 1.70 13.94 1.00
N LEU A 57 1.58 13.35 -0.19
CA LEU A 57 0.39 12.62 -0.63
C LEU A 57 0.59 11.14 -0.40
N HIS A 58 -0.24 10.52 0.44
CA HIS A 58 -0.25 9.09 0.67
C HIS A 58 -1.38 8.43 -0.12
N LEU A 59 -1.03 7.68 -1.15
CA LEU A 59 -2.00 6.94 -1.99
C LEU A 59 -2.39 5.63 -1.31
N GLN A 60 -3.70 5.31 -1.33
CA GLN A 60 -4.25 4.06 -0.77
C GLN A 60 -3.90 3.89 0.72
N CYS A 61 -4.20 4.93 1.51
CA CYS A 61 -3.75 5.10 2.89
C CYS A 61 -4.50 4.24 3.92
N HIS A 62 -5.46 3.42 3.51
CA HIS A 62 -6.33 2.65 4.39
C HIS A 62 -6.95 3.55 5.48
N PHE A 63 -6.99 3.13 6.76
CA PHE A 63 -7.49 3.99 7.84
C PHE A 63 -6.41 4.90 8.48
N GLY A 64 -5.34 5.21 7.73
CA GLY A 64 -4.51 6.40 7.94
C GLY A 64 -3.40 6.30 8.95
N GLN A 65 -3.03 5.12 9.52
CA GLN A 65 -1.95 5.05 10.50
C GLN A 65 -0.62 5.59 9.98
N ASP A 66 -0.19 5.20 8.78
CA ASP A 66 1.07 5.68 8.19
C ASP A 66 1.00 7.19 7.88
N THR A 67 -0.16 7.66 7.39
CA THR A 67 -0.40 9.09 7.15
C THR A 67 -0.28 9.90 8.44
N ILE A 68 -0.90 9.43 9.54
CA ILE A 68 -0.83 10.07 10.85
C ILE A 68 0.61 9.99 11.42
N SER A 69 1.32 8.87 11.19
CA SER A 69 2.73 8.75 11.59
C SER A 69 3.61 9.79 10.90
N LEU A 70 3.41 10.01 9.59
CA LEU A 70 4.11 11.06 8.84
C LEU A 70 3.78 12.46 9.36
N ALA A 71 2.52 12.73 9.72
CA ALA A 71 2.12 14.00 10.33
C ALA A 71 2.81 14.22 11.69
N ARG A 72 2.90 13.18 12.53
CA ARG A 72 3.64 13.23 13.80
C ARG A 72 5.14 13.49 13.63
N MET A 73 5.69 13.17 12.44
CA MET A 73 7.07 13.50 12.06
C MET A 73 7.22 14.94 11.52
N GLY A 74 6.14 15.74 11.51
CA GLY A 74 6.13 17.14 11.09
C GLY A 74 5.79 17.36 9.60
N ALA A 75 5.35 16.36 8.88
CA ALA A 75 4.87 16.53 7.51
C ALA A 75 3.44 17.11 7.46
N ARG A 76 3.12 17.83 6.39
CA ARG A 76 1.74 18.16 6.00
C ARG A 76 1.23 17.06 5.10
N VAL A 77 0.20 16.34 5.52
CA VAL A 77 -0.20 15.08 4.89
C VAL A 77 -1.61 15.13 4.30
N THR A 78 -1.74 14.53 3.14
CA THR A 78 -3.04 14.18 2.53
C THR A 78 -3.04 12.71 2.20
N GLY A 79 -3.96 11.94 2.81
CA GLY A 79 -4.17 10.52 2.53
C GLY A 79 -5.40 10.31 1.65
N ILE A 80 -5.33 9.37 0.71
CA ILE A 80 -6.50 8.98 -0.09
C ILE A 80 -6.74 7.49 -0.05
N ASP A 81 -8.00 7.09 -0.03
CA ASP A 81 -8.40 5.69 -0.14
C ASP A 81 -9.76 5.54 -0.84
N LEU A 82 -9.97 4.40 -1.48
CA LEU A 82 -11.24 4.04 -2.13
C LEU A 82 -12.36 3.79 -1.10
N SER A 83 -12.00 3.23 0.07
CA SER A 83 -12.92 2.84 1.14
C SER A 83 -13.40 4.05 1.93
N ASP A 84 -14.71 4.34 1.87
CA ASP A 84 -15.30 5.37 2.71
C ASP A 84 -15.26 4.99 4.20
N ALA A 85 -15.38 3.72 4.55
CA ALA A 85 -15.21 3.26 5.93
C ALA A 85 -13.78 3.51 6.46
N ALA A 86 -12.76 3.30 5.60
CA ALA A 86 -11.36 3.59 5.96
C ALA A 86 -11.15 5.09 6.19
N ILE A 87 -11.67 5.94 5.30
CA ILE A 87 -11.52 7.40 5.41
C ILE A 87 -12.28 7.97 6.62
N ILE A 88 -13.48 7.47 6.91
CA ILE A 88 -14.21 7.84 8.14
C ILE A 88 -13.34 7.52 9.36
N LYS A 89 -12.81 6.27 9.42
CA LYS A 89 -11.96 5.85 10.53
C LYS A 89 -10.65 6.64 10.63
N ALA A 90 -10.04 7.00 9.50
CA ALA A 90 -8.83 7.83 9.46
C ALA A 90 -9.09 9.24 10.03
N ASN A 91 -10.19 9.87 9.66
CA ASN A 91 -10.60 11.18 10.20
C ASN A 91 -10.88 11.10 11.71
N ASP A 92 -11.62 10.07 12.16
CA ASP A 92 -11.91 9.85 13.58
C ASP A 92 -10.62 9.68 14.38
N LEU A 93 -9.67 8.91 13.85
CA LEU A 93 -8.39 8.63 14.50
C LEU A 93 -7.50 9.89 14.56
N ALA A 94 -7.44 10.68 13.48
CA ALA A 94 -6.70 11.93 13.46
C ALA A 94 -7.28 12.94 14.47
N ALA A 95 -8.61 13.06 14.54
CA ALA A 95 -9.30 13.89 15.52
C ALA A 95 -9.07 13.40 16.96
N GLU A 96 -9.17 12.10 17.22
CA GLU A 96 -8.88 11.48 18.53
C GLU A 96 -7.47 11.80 19.04
N LEU A 97 -6.50 11.84 18.10
CA LEU A 97 -5.08 12.01 18.40
C LEU A 97 -4.59 13.46 18.31
N ASP A 98 -5.48 14.40 18.00
CA ASP A 98 -5.17 15.83 17.78
C ASP A 98 -4.05 16.02 16.73
N VAL A 99 -4.13 15.26 15.61
CA VAL A 99 -3.17 15.30 14.52
C VAL A 99 -3.80 15.96 13.30
N ASP A 100 -3.14 16.98 12.76
CA ASP A 100 -3.58 17.64 11.53
C ASP A 100 -3.23 16.79 10.31
N ALA A 101 -4.24 16.14 9.73
CA ALA A 101 -4.15 15.30 8.54
C ALA A 101 -5.43 15.42 7.71
N THR A 102 -5.29 15.52 6.41
CA THR A 102 -6.41 15.55 5.46
C THR A 102 -6.63 14.17 4.85
N PHE A 103 -7.90 13.73 4.78
CA PHE A 103 -8.25 12.45 4.16
C PHE A 103 -9.36 12.62 3.12
N ILE A 104 -9.17 12.03 1.92
CA ILE A 104 -10.09 12.14 0.79
C ILE A 104 -10.51 10.73 0.35
N CYS A 105 -11.83 10.49 0.29
CA CYS A 105 -12.37 9.23 -0.23
C CYS A 105 -12.49 9.31 -1.75
N CYS A 106 -11.57 8.67 -2.47
CA CYS A 106 -11.64 8.53 -3.93
C CYS A 106 -10.77 7.37 -4.41
N ASP A 107 -11.06 6.87 -5.63
CA ASP A 107 -10.11 5.97 -6.30
C ASP A 107 -8.89 6.76 -6.84
N VAL A 108 -7.77 6.06 -6.97
CA VAL A 108 -6.49 6.68 -7.39
C VAL A 108 -6.62 7.38 -8.75
N TYR A 109 -7.31 6.77 -9.72
CA TYR A 109 -7.40 7.32 -11.08
C TYR A 109 -8.30 8.55 -11.18
N SER A 110 -9.23 8.72 -10.26
CA SER A 110 -10.10 9.90 -10.19
C SER A 110 -9.49 11.06 -9.40
N LEU A 111 -8.41 10.83 -8.67
CA LEU A 111 -7.78 11.83 -7.81
C LEU A 111 -7.46 13.15 -8.52
N PRO A 112 -6.94 13.18 -9.77
CA PRO A 112 -6.67 14.44 -10.48
C PRO A 112 -7.90 15.30 -10.78
N LYS A 113 -9.12 14.77 -10.58
CA LYS A 113 -10.38 15.51 -10.76
C LYS A 113 -10.87 16.18 -9.46
N VAL A 114 -10.35 15.72 -8.32
CA VAL A 114 -10.84 16.16 -6.99
C VAL A 114 -9.78 16.88 -6.17
N LEU A 115 -8.52 16.82 -6.56
CA LEU A 115 -7.40 17.46 -5.88
C LEU A 115 -6.53 18.20 -6.90
N ASP A 116 -6.27 19.48 -6.64
CA ASP A 116 -5.41 20.35 -7.47
C ASP A 116 -4.26 20.90 -6.61
N GLU A 117 -3.41 20.00 -6.15
CA GLU A 117 -2.24 20.32 -5.33
C GLU A 117 -1.05 19.47 -5.78
N LYS A 118 0.18 19.94 -5.53
CA LYS A 118 1.41 19.18 -5.78
C LYS A 118 2.16 19.01 -4.47
N PHE A 119 2.87 17.88 -4.37
CA PHE A 119 3.50 17.45 -3.15
C PHE A 119 5.01 17.30 -3.30
N ASP A 120 5.72 17.51 -2.20
CA ASP A 120 7.17 17.27 -2.13
C ASP A 120 7.45 15.77 -2.20
N ILE A 121 6.55 14.96 -1.64
CA ILE A 121 6.64 13.50 -1.68
C ILE A 121 5.27 12.91 -2.04
N VAL A 122 5.25 11.97 -2.99
CA VAL A 122 4.15 11.02 -3.16
C VAL A 122 4.59 9.70 -2.56
N PHE A 123 3.77 9.12 -1.72
CA PHE A 123 4.07 7.91 -0.96
C PHE A 123 2.97 6.85 -1.13
N THR A 124 3.35 5.59 -1.20
CA THR A 124 2.43 4.45 -1.10
C THR A 124 3.16 3.23 -0.55
N SER A 125 2.47 2.41 0.25
CA SER A 125 3.08 1.32 0.99
C SER A 125 2.19 0.08 1.03
N TYR A 126 2.80 -1.02 0.78
CA TYR A 126 2.43 -2.43 0.93
C TYR A 126 1.01 -2.85 0.53
N GLY A 127 0.95 -3.72 -0.48
CA GLY A 127 -0.29 -4.35 -0.94
C GLY A 127 -1.24 -3.38 -1.65
N THR A 128 -0.70 -2.43 -2.40
CA THR A 128 -1.46 -1.33 -3.01
C THR A 128 -1.72 -1.53 -4.50
N ILE A 129 -0.69 -1.72 -5.30
CA ILE A 129 -0.83 -1.74 -6.77
C ILE A 129 -1.56 -2.97 -7.30
N GLY A 130 -1.58 -4.07 -6.55
CA GLY A 130 -2.34 -5.26 -6.90
C GLY A 130 -3.85 -5.03 -7.02
N TRP A 131 -4.39 -3.94 -6.46
CA TRP A 131 -5.80 -3.55 -6.56
C TRP A 131 -6.12 -2.72 -7.81
N LEU A 132 -5.12 -2.39 -8.63
CA LEU A 132 -5.21 -1.45 -9.73
C LEU A 132 -5.05 -2.16 -11.08
N PRO A 133 -5.98 -2.00 -12.05
CA PRO A 133 -5.88 -2.66 -13.35
C PRO A 133 -4.85 -2.03 -14.30
N ASP A 134 -4.44 -0.78 -14.11
CA ASP A 134 -3.59 -0.05 -15.05
C ASP A 134 -2.45 0.71 -14.34
N ILE A 135 -1.27 0.12 -14.38
CA ILE A 135 -0.05 0.69 -13.79
C ILE A 135 0.46 1.92 -14.56
N ASN A 136 0.18 2.05 -15.86
CA ASN A 136 0.57 3.26 -16.57
C ASN A 136 -0.26 4.46 -16.10
N GLN A 137 -1.58 4.29 -15.94
CA GLN A 137 -2.45 5.34 -15.39
C GLN A 137 -2.10 5.67 -13.93
N TRP A 138 -1.76 4.67 -13.12
CA TRP A 138 -1.26 4.90 -11.76
C TRP A 138 0.03 5.73 -11.76
N ALA A 139 0.99 5.42 -12.61
CA ALA A 139 2.23 6.18 -12.73
C ALA A 139 1.99 7.62 -13.21
N GLU A 140 1.00 7.84 -14.10
CA GLU A 140 0.54 9.19 -14.49
C GLU A 140 0.04 9.98 -13.28
N VAL A 141 -0.76 9.35 -12.40
CA VAL A 141 -1.26 9.97 -11.17
C VAL A 141 -0.10 10.31 -10.22
N VAL A 142 0.84 9.38 -10.01
CA VAL A 142 2.04 9.63 -9.20
C VAL A 142 2.80 10.85 -9.72
N ALA A 143 3.17 10.86 -10.99
CA ALA A 143 3.92 11.97 -11.60
C ALA A 143 3.13 13.28 -11.62
N HIS A 144 1.80 13.20 -11.79
CA HIS A 144 0.93 14.38 -11.75
C HIS A 144 1.03 15.10 -10.41
N PHE A 145 1.03 14.37 -9.29
CA PHE A 145 1.02 14.98 -7.97
C PHE A 145 2.41 15.35 -7.42
N MET A 146 3.49 14.94 -8.07
CA MET A 146 4.84 15.36 -7.69
C MET A 146 5.14 16.79 -8.15
N LYS A 147 5.73 17.61 -7.27
CA LYS A 147 6.38 18.86 -7.64
C LYS A 147 7.62 18.57 -8.50
N PRO A 148 8.08 19.52 -9.34
CA PRO A 148 9.47 19.49 -9.83
C PRO A 148 10.44 19.34 -8.65
N GLY A 149 11.48 18.51 -8.78
CA GLY A 149 12.39 18.15 -7.67
C GLY A 149 11.77 17.29 -6.56
N GLY A 150 10.50 16.93 -6.65
CA GLY A 150 9.81 16.07 -5.69
C GLY A 150 10.20 14.60 -5.81
N SER A 151 9.88 13.81 -4.78
CA SER A 151 10.20 12.38 -4.70
C SER A 151 8.95 11.51 -4.70
N PHE A 152 9.06 10.33 -5.28
CA PHE A 152 8.12 9.22 -5.10
C PHE A 152 8.80 8.15 -4.25
N VAL A 153 8.14 7.71 -3.18
CA VAL A 153 8.61 6.64 -2.29
C VAL A 153 7.57 5.52 -2.29
N PHE A 154 8.02 4.33 -2.57
CA PHE A 154 7.19 3.15 -2.75
C PHE A 154 7.81 1.93 -2.09
N ALA A 155 7.06 1.26 -1.22
CA ALA A 155 7.39 -0.04 -0.67
C ALA A 155 6.23 -1.00 -0.93
N GLU A 156 6.50 -2.18 -1.50
CA GLU A 156 5.44 -3.09 -1.96
C GLU A 156 5.85 -4.56 -1.79
N PHE A 157 4.87 -5.42 -1.66
CA PHE A 157 5.12 -6.86 -1.73
C PHE A 157 5.63 -7.24 -3.12
N HIS A 158 6.64 -8.09 -3.12
CA HIS A 158 7.25 -8.52 -4.37
C HIS A 158 6.27 -9.34 -5.21
N PRO A 159 6.16 -9.09 -6.53
CA PRO A 159 5.19 -9.80 -7.39
C PRO A 159 5.38 -11.32 -7.45
N VAL A 160 6.53 -11.83 -7.07
CA VAL A 160 6.76 -13.27 -6.90
C VAL A 160 5.87 -13.87 -5.82
N VAL A 161 5.55 -13.12 -4.75
CA VAL A 161 4.67 -13.58 -3.66
C VAL A 161 3.28 -13.91 -4.21
N TRP A 162 2.76 -13.07 -5.08
CA TRP A 162 1.44 -13.20 -5.67
C TRP A 162 1.33 -14.27 -6.77
N MET A 163 2.43 -14.95 -7.08
CA MET A 163 2.42 -16.12 -7.96
C MET A 163 1.95 -17.38 -7.24
N PHE A 164 2.05 -17.41 -5.92
CA PHE A 164 1.81 -18.62 -5.12
C PHE A 164 0.34 -18.72 -4.66
N ASP A 165 -0.01 -19.93 -4.22
CA ASP A 165 -1.19 -20.18 -3.41
C ASP A 165 -1.05 -19.53 -2.02
N ASN A 166 -2.14 -19.49 -1.25
CA ASN A 166 -2.17 -18.82 0.07
C ASN A 166 -1.20 -19.41 1.10
N ASP A 167 -0.77 -20.64 0.91
CA ASP A 167 0.23 -21.30 1.78
C ASP A 167 1.69 -21.08 1.32
N LEU A 168 1.89 -20.41 0.19
CA LEU A 168 3.17 -20.23 -0.50
C LEU A 168 3.88 -21.53 -0.86
N LYS A 169 3.12 -22.58 -1.23
CA LYS A 169 3.64 -23.90 -1.56
C LYS A 169 3.72 -24.16 -3.06
N TYR A 170 2.76 -23.66 -3.82
CA TYR A 170 2.64 -23.94 -5.24
C TYR A 170 2.46 -22.65 -6.04
N VAL A 171 3.12 -22.56 -7.21
CA VAL A 171 2.88 -21.47 -8.17
C VAL A 171 1.51 -21.70 -8.81
N GLN A 172 0.62 -20.73 -8.66
CA GLN A 172 -0.77 -20.78 -9.09
C GLN A 172 -1.11 -19.70 -10.11
N TYR A 173 -0.48 -18.53 -10.00
CA TYR A 173 -0.78 -17.35 -10.80
C TYR A 173 0.43 -16.89 -11.62
N PRO A 174 0.22 -16.23 -12.78
CA PRO A 174 1.31 -15.72 -13.58
C PRO A 174 2.00 -14.52 -12.94
N TYR A 175 3.32 -14.42 -13.12
CA TYR A 175 4.09 -13.22 -12.76
C TYR A 175 3.72 -12.00 -13.59
N PHE A 176 3.49 -12.21 -14.88
CA PHE A 176 3.13 -11.14 -15.80
C PHE A 176 1.64 -10.89 -15.74
N LYS A 177 1.27 -9.60 -15.81
CA LYS A 177 -0.13 -9.21 -15.81
C LYS A 177 -0.92 -9.98 -16.88
N ALA A 178 -2.02 -10.55 -16.43
CA ALA A 178 -2.99 -11.29 -17.26
C ALA A 178 -4.41 -10.78 -16.97
N GLU A 179 -5.41 -11.64 -17.16
CA GLU A 179 -6.77 -11.39 -16.70
C GLU A 179 -6.79 -11.14 -15.18
N PRO A 180 -7.80 -10.42 -14.65
CA PRO A 180 -7.91 -10.18 -13.22
C PRO A 180 -8.01 -11.50 -12.44
N ILE A 181 -7.35 -11.54 -11.29
CA ILE A 181 -7.46 -12.61 -10.31
C ILE A 181 -8.70 -12.29 -9.47
N VAL A 182 -9.71 -13.15 -9.53
CA VAL A 182 -10.96 -13.00 -8.78
C VAL A 182 -11.03 -14.10 -7.75
N GLU A 183 -11.05 -13.73 -6.48
CA GLU A 183 -11.03 -14.67 -5.36
C GLU A 183 -12.09 -14.31 -4.33
N THR A 184 -12.53 -15.33 -3.57
CA THR A 184 -13.33 -15.14 -2.37
C THR A 184 -12.71 -15.98 -1.27
N GLU A 185 -12.25 -15.31 -0.23
CA GLU A 185 -11.48 -15.91 0.84
C GLU A 185 -12.09 -15.61 2.21
N SER A 186 -11.90 -16.50 3.16
CA SER A 186 -12.27 -16.28 4.56
C SER A 186 -11.11 -15.66 5.31
N GLY A 187 -11.41 -14.73 6.20
CA GLY A 187 -10.42 -14.02 7.00
C GLY A 187 -9.65 -12.94 6.22
N THR A 188 -8.70 -12.35 6.91
CA THR A 188 -7.80 -11.34 6.35
C THR A 188 -6.37 -11.60 6.83
N TYR A 189 -5.39 -10.93 6.23
CA TYR A 189 -4.01 -11.01 6.73
C TYR A 189 -3.84 -10.50 8.17
N ALA A 190 -4.76 -9.66 8.65
CA ALA A 190 -4.74 -9.13 10.00
C ALA A 190 -5.51 -10.01 11.02
N ASP A 191 -6.44 -10.84 10.53
CA ASP A 191 -7.20 -11.81 11.32
C ASP A 191 -7.59 -12.99 10.43
N ARG A 192 -6.77 -14.04 10.45
CA ARG A 192 -6.94 -15.22 9.59
C ARG A 192 -7.99 -16.20 10.10
N GLU A 193 -8.34 -16.12 11.37
CA GLU A 193 -9.35 -16.99 11.99
C GLU A 193 -10.77 -16.42 11.80
N ASN A 194 -10.91 -15.23 11.26
CA ASN A 194 -12.19 -14.62 10.94
C ASN A 194 -12.91 -15.42 9.86
N ASP A 195 -14.15 -15.80 10.09
CA ASP A 195 -14.97 -16.63 9.19
C ASP A 195 -15.68 -15.81 8.09
N LYS A 196 -15.60 -14.48 8.15
CA LYS A 196 -16.20 -13.59 7.15
C LYS A 196 -15.52 -13.77 5.81
N GLN A 197 -16.33 -13.85 4.76
CA GLN A 197 -15.84 -13.99 3.38
C GLN A 197 -15.70 -12.61 2.71
N PHE A 198 -14.58 -12.44 2.01
CA PHE A 198 -14.24 -11.22 1.26
C PHE A 198 -13.96 -11.58 -0.19
N SER A 199 -14.62 -10.92 -1.12
CA SER A 199 -14.38 -11.10 -2.56
C SER A 199 -13.48 -9.98 -3.06
N SER A 200 -12.46 -10.31 -3.83
CA SER A 200 -11.51 -9.37 -4.39
C SER A 200 -11.33 -9.54 -5.89
N MET A 201 -10.90 -8.48 -6.53
CA MET A 201 -10.42 -8.48 -7.90
C MET A 201 -9.08 -7.77 -7.95
N THR A 202 -8.02 -8.52 -8.27
CA THR A 202 -6.64 -8.06 -8.18
C THR A 202 -5.86 -8.39 -9.46
N TRP A 203 -4.66 -7.82 -9.58
CA TRP A 203 -3.72 -8.06 -10.68
C TRP A 203 -2.31 -8.22 -10.14
N ASN A 204 -1.52 -9.07 -10.77
CA ASN A 204 -0.09 -9.10 -10.50
C ASN A 204 0.63 -8.16 -11.47
N HIS A 205 1.55 -7.33 -10.93
CA HIS A 205 2.34 -6.37 -11.69
C HIS A 205 3.83 -6.64 -11.47
N GLY A 206 4.51 -7.08 -12.53
CA GLY A 206 5.94 -7.32 -12.46
C GLY A 206 6.75 -6.03 -12.23
N ILE A 207 7.90 -6.14 -11.55
CA ILE A 207 8.78 -4.98 -11.27
C ILE A 207 9.15 -4.23 -12.55
N GLY A 208 9.41 -4.95 -13.65
CA GLY A 208 9.71 -4.32 -14.95
C GLY A 208 8.56 -3.47 -15.49
N GLU A 209 7.30 -3.88 -15.28
CA GLU A 209 6.11 -3.09 -15.66
C GLU A 209 6.04 -1.80 -14.84
N VAL A 210 6.18 -1.90 -13.53
CA VAL A 210 6.17 -0.73 -12.61
C VAL A 210 7.31 0.25 -12.95
N PHE A 211 8.53 -0.28 -13.11
CA PHE A 211 9.71 0.52 -13.47
C PHE A 211 9.49 1.29 -14.79
N MET A 212 9.02 0.61 -15.83
CA MET A 212 8.81 1.22 -17.14
C MET A 212 7.65 2.20 -17.15
N ALA A 213 6.60 1.98 -16.35
CA ALA A 213 5.49 2.92 -16.21
C ALA A 213 5.96 4.25 -15.60
N LEU A 214 6.75 4.21 -14.52
CA LEU A 214 7.34 5.40 -13.90
C LEU A 214 8.31 6.12 -14.84
N LYS A 215 9.20 5.38 -15.53
CA LYS A 215 10.13 5.95 -16.53
C LYS A 215 9.42 6.65 -17.68
N LYS A 216 8.29 6.14 -18.17
CA LYS A 216 7.47 6.79 -19.20
C LYS A 216 6.93 8.14 -18.76
N GLN A 217 6.73 8.35 -17.46
CA GLN A 217 6.32 9.63 -16.88
C GLN A 217 7.51 10.60 -16.64
N GLY A 218 8.71 10.24 -17.08
CA GLY A 218 9.90 11.07 -16.93
C GLY A 218 10.51 11.03 -15.53
N LEU A 219 10.13 10.08 -14.69
CA LEU A 219 10.71 9.94 -13.35
C LEU A 219 12.08 9.24 -13.42
N ASP A 220 13.02 9.71 -12.64
CA ASP A 220 14.34 9.11 -12.50
C ASP A 220 14.35 8.18 -11.27
N ILE A 221 14.58 6.89 -11.52
CA ILE A 221 14.66 5.89 -10.45
C ILE A 221 16.04 5.97 -9.79
N GLU A 222 16.05 6.36 -8.52
CA GLU A 222 17.28 6.54 -7.72
C GLU A 222 17.65 5.29 -6.96
N VAL A 223 16.62 4.58 -6.45
CA VAL A 223 16.76 3.39 -5.62
C VAL A 223 15.76 2.34 -6.08
N LEU A 224 16.22 1.10 -6.23
CA LEU A 224 15.41 -0.11 -6.32
C LEU A 224 16.09 -1.18 -5.49
N LYS A 225 15.44 -1.66 -4.45
CA LYS A 225 15.94 -2.71 -3.55
C LYS A 225 14.91 -3.81 -3.40
N GLU A 226 15.38 -5.03 -3.28
CA GLU A 226 14.58 -6.21 -2.98
C GLU A 226 15.00 -6.77 -1.61
N TYR A 227 14.04 -7.33 -0.88
CA TYR A 227 14.23 -7.88 0.46
C TYR A 227 13.67 -9.29 0.52
N ASP A 228 14.41 -10.22 1.13
CA ASP A 228 14.00 -11.61 1.37
C ASP A 228 13.10 -11.77 2.59
N TYR A 229 12.67 -10.67 3.19
CA TYR A 229 11.77 -10.60 4.34
C TYR A 229 10.65 -9.59 4.12
N SER A 230 9.59 -9.72 4.91
CA SER A 230 8.52 -8.73 5.07
C SER A 230 8.65 -8.05 6.42
N PRO A 231 8.38 -6.73 6.53
CA PRO A 231 8.34 -6.06 7.84
C PRO A 231 7.06 -6.37 8.63
N TYR A 232 6.19 -7.21 8.08
CA TYR A 232 4.92 -7.62 8.68
C TYR A 232 4.74 -9.13 8.62
N ASN A 233 4.14 -9.71 9.66
CA ASN A 233 3.68 -11.10 9.68
C ASN A 233 2.32 -11.21 8.96
N CYS A 234 2.30 -10.96 7.65
CA CYS A 234 1.07 -10.87 6.85
C CYS A 234 0.84 -12.03 5.88
N LEU A 235 1.86 -12.87 5.64
CA LEU A 235 1.75 -14.07 4.79
C LEU A 235 1.64 -15.34 5.64
N ALA A 236 1.19 -16.44 5.03
CA ALA A 236 1.10 -17.72 5.74
C ALA A 236 2.50 -18.26 6.09
N ASN A 237 2.56 -19.00 7.19
CA ASN A 237 3.78 -19.72 7.62
C ASN A 237 5.02 -18.83 7.84
N MET A 238 4.82 -17.56 8.20
CA MET A 238 5.96 -16.68 8.51
C MET A 238 6.49 -16.93 9.93
N VAL A 239 7.79 -16.74 10.07
CA VAL A 239 8.53 -16.75 11.34
C VAL A 239 9.31 -15.46 11.46
N GLU A 240 9.41 -14.93 12.66
CA GLU A 240 10.26 -13.78 12.96
C GLU A 240 11.73 -14.20 12.98
N THR A 241 12.55 -13.50 12.21
CA THR A 241 13.99 -13.78 12.05
C THR A 241 14.87 -12.63 12.53
N GLY A 242 14.26 -11.49 12.83
CA GLY A 242 14.88 -10.28 13.38
C GLY A 242 13.79 -9.26 13.71
N PRO A 243 14.13 -8.13 14.34
CA PRO A 243 13.17 -7.08 14.66
C PRO A 243 12.48 -6.57 13.40
N ASP A 244 11.15 -6.71 13.33
CA ASP A 244 10.35 -6.41 12.12
C ASP A 244 10.84 -7.12 10.84
N GLU A 245 11.42 -8.32 10.96
CA GLU A 245 11.81 -9.17 9.83
C GLU A 245 11.11 -10.52 9.92
N TYR A 246 10.20 -10.77 8.97
CA TYR A 246 9.45 -12.02 8.87
C TYR A 246 9.75 -12.72 7.56
N ARG A 247 10.10 -14.01 7.63
CA ARG A 247 10.37 -14.88 6.47
C ARG A 247 9.41 -16.04 6.45
N VAL A 248 9.08 -16.53 5.27
CA VAL A 248 8.28 -17.75 5.11
C VAL A 248 9.15 -18.94 5.49
N ALA A 249 8.78 -19.68 6.54
CA ALA A 249 9.63 -20.67 7.19
C ALA A 249 10.21 -21.73 6.23
N HIS A 250 9.38 -22.28 5.34
CA HIS A 250 9.81 -23.34 4.41
C HIS A 250 10.57 -22.79 3.18
N LEU A 251 10.47 -21.50 2.87
CA LEU A 251 11.21 -20.85 1.78
C LEU A 251 12.52 -20.22 2.26
N ASN A 252 12.65 -19.91 3.54
CA ASN A 252 13.88 -19.48 4.22
C ASN A 252 14.78 -18.55 3.38
N GLY A 253 14.23 -17.44 2.88
CA GLY A 253 14.98 -16.45 2.11
C GLY A 253 15.26 -16.83 0.65
N LEU A 254 14.63 -17.90 0.11
CA LEU A 254 14.84 -18.32 -1.30
C LEU A 254 14.15 -17.40 -2.31
N ILE A 255 13.18 -16.59 -1.88
CA ILE A 255 12.46 -15.67 -2.75
C ILE A 255 12.42 -14.26 -2.12
N PRO A 256 12.38 -13.21 -2.93
CA PRO A 256 12.11 -11.87 -2.42
C PRO A 256 10.65 -11.76 -1.97
N LEU A 257 10.42 -11.09 -0.84
CA LEU A 257 9.07 -10.87 -0.28
C LEU A 257 8.61 -9.42 -0.45
N VAL A 258 9.53 -8.48 -0.48
CA VAL A 258 9.26 -7.05 -0.58
C VAL A 258 10.26 -6.42 -1.57
N TYR A 259 9.84 -5.36 -2.23
CA TYR A 259 10.74 -4.44 -2.91
C TYR A 259 10.40 -3.00 -2.55
N ALA A 260 11.37 -2.13 -2.65
CA ALA A 260 11.20 -0.72 -2.38
C ALA A 260 11.90 0.14 -3.45
N LEU A 261 11.26 1.23 -3.81
CA LEU A 261 11.70 2.11 -4.88
C LEU A 261 11.63 3.57 -4.42
N LYS A 262 12.65 4.34 -4.80
CA LYS A 262 12.61 5.80 -4.75
C LYS A 262 12.87 6.35 -6.14
N ALA A 263 12.05 7.33 -6.54
CA ALA A 263 12.23 8.05 -7.78
C ALA A 263 12.12 9.55 -7.54
N SER A 264 12.74 10.34 -8.38
CA SER A 264 12.62 11.81 -8.39
C SER A 264 11.98 12.29 -9.69
N LYS A 265 11.30 13.43 -9.60
CA LYS A 265 10.82 14.17 -10.77
C LYS A 265 11.83 15.26 -11.10
N PRO A 266 12.42 15.26 -12.29
CA PRO A 266 13.29 16.36 -12.72
C PRO A 266 12.63 17.73 -12.62
N ASP A 267 13.45 18.78 -12.48
CA ASP A 267 13.01 20.19 -12.45
C ASP A 267 12.32 20.66 -13.74
#